data_adb025cefbe06883e76aaa36d1d324a7
#
_entry.id   adb025cefbe06883e76aaa36d1d324a7
#
_cell.length_a   1.000
_cell.length_b   1.000
_cell.length_c   1.000
_cell.angle_alpha   90.00
_cell.angle_beta   90.00
_cell.angle_gamma   90.00
#
_symmetry.space_group_name_H-M   'P 1'
#
loop_
_entity.id
_entity.type
_entity.pdbx_description
1 polymer ?
#
loop_
_entity_poly.entity_id
_entity_poly.type
_entity_poly.pdbx_seq_one_letter_code
_entity_poly.pdbx_strand_id
1 'polypeptide(L)'
;MKSSGMEKRRDNLYGMSYKSLCVLLALWTGTAAHAAKEPPLRLCFEDVDQRPWSTPDGKGLNFELLKRVELLLNEQFIYSAKPWKRCLSELKIGQVDAVVGAADAIDRRAWSRVPQLPDGREDPGRALFEDSALVFLRVGGHGSWDGRTLMAPGKVVVVQTGYLVGQQLREKGFIAHDTVKSAADALRMLVTGSFDVAILQGLEASKLAHEDPRFKGKVRQAVLPYSIVNLHLMVGRGVYQRDPQRVEAIWQAIGNVRQSHDYQQVEQAAGIKHFH
;
A
#
# COMPACT_ATOMS: atom_id res chain seq x y z
N MET A 1 33.29 -97.08 -5.31
CA MET A 1 33.76 -97.59 -4.01
C MET A 1 32.92 -96.92 -2.94
N LYS A 2 32.13 -97.71 -2.28
CA LYS A 2 31.84 -97.74 -0.84
C LYS A 2 31.38 -96.42 -0.23
N SER A 3 30.21 -96.34 0.32
CA SER A 3 29.41 -97.17 1.21
C SER A 3 28.80 -96.20 2.24
N SER A 4 27.46 -96.27 2.34
CA SER A 4 26.74 -96.61 3.55
C SER A 4 26.85 -95.61 4.67
N GLY A 5 25.80 -95.20 5.33
CA GLY A 5 24.63 -95.82 5.85
C GLY A 5 23.74 -94.77 6.47
N MET A 6 22.62 -94.81 6.31
CA MET A 6 21.37 -95.21 7.02
C MET A 6 21.54 -95.19 8.58
N GLU A 7 20.71 -94.42 9.25
CA GLU A 7 19.73 -94.85 10.27
C GLU A 7 19.19 -93.66 11.05
N LYS A 8 17.95 -93.32 10.95
CA LYS A 8 16.75 -93.75 11.69
C LYS A 8 16.59 -93.08 13.12
N ARG A 9 15.48 -92.50 13.19
CA ARG A 9 14.47 -92.44 14.31
C ARG A 9 14.45 -91.22 15.18
N ARG A 10 13.34 -90.66 15.17
CA ARG A 10 12.11 -90.62 16.01
C ARG A 10 11.98 -89.45 16.94
N ASP A 11 10.89 -88.79 16.70
CA ASP A 11 9.87 -88.28 17.63
C ASP A 11 10.37 -87.52 18.88
N ASN A 12 10.03 -86.24 18.97
CA ASN A 12 9.07 -85.88 20.01
C ASN A 12 8.49 -84.47 19.83
N LEU A 13 7.25 -84.48 20.01
CA LEU A 13 6.23 -83.48 20.17
C LEU A 13 6.51 -82.42 21.25
N TYR A 14 5.86 -81.29 21.03
CA TYR A 14 5.43 -80.26 21.98
C TYR A 14 6.48 -79.27 22.54
N GLY A 15 6.36 -78.07 22.06
CA GLY A 15 6.91 -76.87 22.64
C GLY A 15 6.39 -75.60 21.96
N MET A 16 5.07 -75.37 22.11
CA MET A 16 4.51 -74.08 21.76
C MET A 16 5.08 -73.02 22.68
N SER A 17 6.05 -72.27 22.18
CA SER A 17 6.55 -71.07 22.88
C SER A 17 5.85 -69.86 22.25
N TYR A 18 4.89 -69.30 22.97
CA TYR A 18 4.30 -67.99 22.68
C TYR A 18 5.35 -66.89 22.87
N LYS A 19 6.04 -66.55 21.82
CA LYS A 19 6.82 -65.30 21.83
C LYS A 19 5.86 -64.14 21.67
N SER A 20 5.65 -63.41 22.74
CA SER A 20 4.89 -62.18 22.85
C SER A 20 5.22 -61.23 21.71
N LEU A 21 4.27 -61.01 20.83
CA LEU A 21 4.30 -59.97 19.83
C LEU A 21 3.96 -58.63 20.54
N CYS A 22 4.96 -57.97 21.04
CA CYS A 22 4.82 -56.57 21.51
C CYS A 22 4.57 -55.69 20.31
N VAL A 23 3.29 -55.44 20.02
CA VAL A 23 2.86 -54.40 19.10
C VAL A 23 3.13 -53.06 19.79
N LEU A 24 4.25 -52.42 19.48
CA LEU A 24 4.51 -51.02 19.80
C LEU A 24 3.58 -50.16 18.96
N LEU A 25 2.40 -49.83 19.48
CA LEU A 25 1.59 -48.72 19.04
C LEU A 25 2.40 -47.42 19.32
N ALA A 26 3.15 -46.97 18.32
CA ALA A 26 3.68 -45.62 18.32
C ALA A 26 2.51 -44.64 18.22
N LEU A 27 2.06 -44.13 19.35
CA LEU A 27 1.17 -42.97 19.43
C LEU A 27 1.89 -41.78 18.78
N TRP A 28 1.64 -41.57 17.50
CA TRP A 28 1.96 -40.32 16.85
C TRP A 28 1.05 -39.25 17.49
N THR A 29 1.49 -38.69 18.58
CA THR A 29 0.95 -37.41 19.06
C THR A 29 1.40 -36.36 18.07
N GLY A 30 0.60 -36.17 17.03
CA GLY A 30 0.70 -35.01 16.14
C GLY A 30 0.48 -33.78 17.01
N THR A 31 1.56 -33.17 17.50
CA THR A 31 1.50 -31.81 18.02
C THR A 31 1.04 -30.95 16.85
N ALA A 32 -0.26 -30.60 16.83
CA ALA A 32 -0.74 -29.50 16.01
C ALA A 32 0.10 -28.30 16.44
N ALA A 33 1.14 -28.00 15.64
CA ALA A 33 1.85 -26.75 15.77
C ALA A 33 0.79 -25.67 15.56
N HIS A 34 0.32 -25.07 16.64
CA HIS A 34 -0.41 -23.81 16.55
C HIS A 34 0.56 -22.87 15.84
N ALA A 35 0.32 -22.60 14.57
CA ALA A 35 1.02 -21.55 13.86
C ALA A 35 0.84 -20.29 14.72
N ALA A 36 1.91 -19.85 15.37
CA ALA A 36 1.89 -18.63 16.14
C ALA A 36 1.40 -17.53 15.19
N LYS A 37 0.35 -16.80 15.59
CA LYS A 37 -0.18 -15.71 14.77
C LYS A 37 0.94 -14.72 14.53
N GLU A 38 1.19 -14.40 13.25
CA GLU A 38 2.19 -13.41 12.88
C GLU A 38 1.94 -12.08 13.59
N PRO A 39 3.00 -11.38 14.04
CA PRO A 39 2.82 -10.10 14.72
C PRO A 39 2.12 -9.09 13.81
N PRO A 40 1.27 -8.22 14.38
CA PRO A 40 0.59 -7.18 13.63
C PRO A 40 1.55 -6.30 12.84
N LEU A 41 1.21 -5.93 11.61
CA LEU A 41 1.97 -4.94 10.86
C LEU A 41 1.62 -3.52 11.32
N ARG A 42 2.66 -2.72 11.56
CA ARG A 42 2.53 -1.31 11.94
C ARG A 42 2.46 -0.45 10.67
N LEU A 43 1.30 0.14 10.43
CA LEU A 43 1.01 0.96 9.26
C LEU A 43 0.98 2.44 9.65
N CYS A 44 1.72 3.28 8.93
CA CYS A 44 1.66 4.73 9.06
C CYS A 44 0.87 5.33 7.89
N PHE A 45 0.07 6.35 8.18
CA PHE A 45 -0.65 7.13 7.18
C PHE A 45 -0.59 8.62 7.51
N GLU A 46 -0.92 9.47 6.56
CA GLU A 46 -0.79 10.91 6.71
C GLU A 46 -1.85 11.50 7.65
N ASP A 47 -1.45 12.45 8.49
CA ASP A 47 -2.26 13.10 9.53
C ASP A 47 -3.07 14.31 9.00
N VAL A 48 -3.47 14.29 7.70
CA VAL A 48 -4.31 15.31 7.07
C VAL A 48 -5.47 14.67 6.31
N ASP A 49 -6.53 15.45 6.07
CA ASP A 49 -7.65 15.00 5.25
C ASP A 49 -7.22 14.77 3.80
N GLN A 50 -7.52 13.58 3.29
CA GLN A 50 -7.37 13.15 1.90
C GLN A 50 -8.63 12.40 1.45
N ARG A 51 -9.76 13.05 1.64
CA ARG A 51 -11.07 12.46 1.33
C ARG A 51 -11.20 12.14 -0.16
N PRO A 52 -11.82 11.00 -0.51
CA PRO A 52 -12.48 10.02 0.37
C PRO A 52 -11.55 8.92 0.90
N TRP A 53 -10.24 8.98 0.62
CA TRP A 53 -9.29 7.89 0.85
C TRP A 53 -8.90 7.70 2.31
N SER A 54 -8.55 8.80 2.99
CA SER A 54 -8.14 8.76 4.40
C SER A 54 -8.44 10.06 5.14
N THR A 55 -8.64 9.94 6.44
CA THR A 55 -8.76 11.04 7.40
C THR A 55 -7.86 10.78 8.61
N PRO A 56 -7.43 11.81 9.36
CA PRO A 56 -6.53 11.64 10.50
C PRO A 56 -7.02 10.70 11.59
N ASP A 57 -8.33 10.50 11.69
CA ASP A 57 -8.96 9.57 12.64
C ASP A 57 -9.06 8.12 12.12
N GLY A 58 -8.38 7.81 11.01
CA GLY A 58 -8.31 6.46 10.48
C GLY A 58 -9.59 5.97 9.79
N LYS A 59 -10.31 6.88 9.14
CA LYS A 59 -11.49 6.55 8.32
C LYS A 59 -11.23 6.81 6.85
N GLY A 60 -12.11 6.29 5.99
CA GLY A 60 -12.07 6.44 4.53
C GLY A 60 -11.82 5.13 3.80
N LEU A 61 -11.83 5.21 2.48
CA LEU A 61 -11.81 4.04 1.60
C LEU A 61 -10.59 3.14 1.78
N ASN A 62 -9.41 3.70 2.09
CA ASN A 62 -8.22 2.91 2.36
C ASN A 62 -8.40 1.97 3.57
N PHE A 63 -9.05 2.47 4.64
CA PHE A 63 -9.28 1.67 5.84
C PHE A 63 -10.40 0.65 5.64
N GLU A 64 -11.44 1.01 4.86
CA GLU A 64 -12.47 0.07 4.45
C GLU A 64 -11.91 -1.10 3.63
N LEU A 65 -10.98 -0.80 2.71
CA LEU A 65 -10.28 -1.81 1.92
C LEU A 65 -9.38 -2.67 2.80
N LEU A 66 -8.51 -2.05 3.58
CA LEU A 66 -7.55 -2.76 4.43
C LEU A 66 -8.25 -3.61 5.50
N LYS A 67 -9.40 -3.16 6.02
CA LYS A 67 -10.22 -3.97 6.94
C LYS A 67 -10.73 -5.26 6.31
N ARG A 68 -11.12 -5.21 5.02
CA ARG A 68 -11.51 -6.42 4.28
C ARG A 68 -10.31 -7.34 4.07
N VAL A 69 -9.13 -6.79 3.80
CA VAL A 69 -7.88 -7.56 3.68
C VAL A 69 -7.53 -8.25 5.00
N GLU A 70 -7.66 -7.55 6.16
CA GLU A 70 -7.46 -8.14 7.49
C GLU A 70 -8.37 -9.36 7.69
N LEU A 71 -9.66 -9.24 7.34
CA LEU A 71 -10.62 -10.32 7.48
C LEU A 71 -10.32 -11.51 6.56
N LEU A 72 -9.96 -11.25 5.29
CA LEU A 72 -9.66 -12.30 4.31
C LEU A 72 -8.43 -13.12 4.68
N LEU A 73 -7.40 -12.49 5.21
CA LEU A 73 -6.12 -13.13 5.48
C LEU A 73 -5.90 -13.45 6.96
N ASN A 74 -6.87 -13.14 7.84
CA ASN A 74 -6.72 -13.22 9.29
C ASN A 74 -5.49 -12.40 9.78
N GLU A 75 -5.22 -11.27 9.10
CA GLU A 75 -4.17 -10.32 9.44
C GLU A 75 -4.62 -9.34 10.53
N GLN A 76 -3.65 -8.64 11.10
CA GLN A 76 -3.88 -7.50 11.99
C GLN A 76 -2.97 -6.34 11.60
N PHE A 77 -3.55 -5.13 11.50
CA PHE A 77 -2.81 -3.91 11.26
C PHE A 77 -2.96 -2.95 12.43
N ILE A 78 -1.87 -2.30 12.81
CA ILE A 78 -1.85 -1.23 13.82
C ILE A 78 -1.58 0.07 13.10
N TYR A 79 -2.55 0.98 13.12
CA TYR A 79 -2.50 2.22 12.37
C TYR A 79 -1.98 3.38 13.22
N SER A 80 -1.17 4.25 12.61
CA SER A 80 -0.71 5.50 13.23
C SER A 80 -0.73 6.66 12.24
N ALA A 81 -1.44 7.74 12.60
CA ALA A 81 -1.47 8.98 11.84
C ALA A 81 -0.25 9.84 12.20
N LYS A 82 0.51 10.28 11.20
CA LYS A 82 1.71 11.13 11.38
C LYS A 82 1.93 12.01 10.15
N PRO A 83 2.69 13.11 10.28
CA PRO A 83 3.13 13.87 9.11
C PRO A 83 3.79 12.96 8.07
N TRP A 84 3.45 13.12 6.78
CA TRP A 84 3.87 12.22 5.71
C TRP A 84 5.37 11.94 5.67
N LYS A 85 6.20 12.99 5.73
CA LYS A 85 7.66 12.83 5.78
C LYS A 85 8.13 11.99 6.97
N ARG A 86 7.40 12.02 8.09
CA ARG A 86 7.69 11.19 9.25
C ARG A 86 7.34 9.73 9.00
N CYS A 87 6.19 9.44 8.39
CA CYS A 87 5.84 8.08 7.97
C CYS A 87 6.93 7.48 7.07
N LEU A 88 7.37 8.23 6.04
CA LEU A 88 8.44 7.78 5.13
C LEU A 88 9.78 7.57 5.86
N SER A 89 10.14 8.46 6.79
CA SER A 89 11.37 8.33 7.59
C SER A 89 11.32 7.10 8.50
N GLU A 90 10.20 6.88 9.20
CA GLU A 90 9.99 5.73 10.08
C GLU A 90 9.96 4.41 9.30
N LEU A 91 9.40 4.38 8.09
CA LEU A 91 9.46 3.22 7.20
C LEU A 91 10.90 2.90 6.81
N LYS A 92 11.67 3.93 6.43
CA LYS A 92 13.08 3.79 6.02
C LYS A 92 13.96 3.15 7.10
N ILE A 93 13.69 3.48 8.38
CA ILE A 93 14.46 2.94 9.51
C ILE A 93 13.76 1.76 10.22
N GLY A 94 12.64 1.26 9.69
CA GLY A 94 11.94 0.08 10.21
C GLY A 94 11.15 0.30 11.51
N GLN A 95 10.83 1.54 11.87
CA GLN A 95 9.94 1.85 13.00
C GLN A 95 8.47 1.58 12.68
N VAL A 96 8.10 1.63 11.41
CA VAL A 96 6.83 1.12 10.89
C VAL A 96 7.11 0.11 9.77
N ASP A 97 6.17 -0.77 9.52
CA ASP A 97 6.32 -1.89 8.59
C ASP A 97 5.83 -1.51 7.18
N ALA A 98 4.85 -0.62 7.09
CA ALA A 98 4.32 -0.12 5.83
C ALA A 98 3.76 1.30 5.96
N VAL A 99 3.56 1.97 4.82
CA VAL A 99 2.84 3.25 4.73
C VAL A 99 1.69 3.11 3.74
N VAL A 100 0.56 3.75 4.07
CA VAL A 100 -0.68 3.69 3.30
C VAL A 100 -0.73 4.83 2.29
N GLY A 101 -0.95 4.53 1.01
CA GLY A 101 -1.15 5.53 -0.04
C GLY A 101 0.16 6.14 -0.56
N ALA A 102 1.21 5.34 -0.76
CA ALA A 102 2.48 5.81 -1.28
C ALA A 102 2.65 5.53 -2.78
N ALA A 103 3.09 6.54 -3.54
CA ALA A 103 3.54 6.37 -4.90
C ALA A 103 4.91 5.69 -4.99
N ASP A 104 5.12 4.86 -6.01
CA ASP A 104 6.44 4.32 -6.34
C ASP A 104 7.36 5.45 -6.82
N ALA A 105 8.49 5.60 -6.15
CA ALA A 105 9.50 6.59 -6.49
C ALA A 105 10.89 5.94 -6.44
N ILE A 106 11.76 6.29 -7.40
CA ILE A 106 13.08 5.67 -7.57
C ILE A 106 13.92 5.76 -6.30
N ASP A 107 13.91 6.89 -5.63
CA ASP A 107 14.66 7.13 -4.39
C ASP A 107 14.16 6.29 -3.20
N ARG A 108 12.89 5.82 -3.26
CA ARG A 108 12.27 4.97 -2.23
C ARG A 108 12.60 3.48 -2.42
N ARG A 109 12.86 3.04 -3.64
CA ARG A 109 13.11 1.62 -3.97
C ARG A 109 14.32 1.02 -3.26
N ALA A 110 15.26 1.86 -2.80
CA ALA A 110 16.41 1.40 -2.02
C ALA A 110 16.02 0.80 -0.66
N TRP A 111 14.96 1.32 -0.02
CA TRP A 111 14.55 0.97 1.34
C TRP A 111 13.08 0.49 1.47
N SER A 112 12.32 0.50 0.39
CA SER A 112 10.92 0.03 0.37
C SER A 112 10.62 -0.84 -0.86
N ARG A 113 9.41 -1.40 -0.87
CA ARG A 113 8.82 -2.15 -1.97
C ARG A 113 7.36 -1.79 -2.15
N VAL A 114 6.92 -1.75 -3.41
CA VAL A 114 5.53 -1.75 -3.85
C VAL A 114 5.30 -3.00 -4.71
N PRO A 115 4.05 -3.43 -4.93
CA PRO A 115 3.79 -4.55 -5.84
C PRO A 115 4.30 -4.25 -7.24
N GLN A 116 4.93 -5.24 -7.87
CA GLN A 116 5.56 -5.10 -9.18
C GLN A 116 5.05 -6.15 -10.15
N LEU A 117 4.99 -5.75 -11.42
CA LEU A 117 4.83 -6.64 -12.57
C LEU A 117 6.15 -7.40 -12.83
N PRO A 118 6.12 -8.48 -13.64
CA PRO A 118 7.33 -9.26 -13.96
C PRO A 118 8.45 -8.43 -14.63
N ASP A 119 8.12 -7.31 -15.26
CA ASP A 119 9.09 -6.40 -15.90
C ASP A 119 9.67 -5.35 -14.92
N GLY A 120 9.31 -5.42 -13.63
CA GLY A 120 9.81 -4.53 -12.58
C GLY A 120 9.11 -3.18 -12.49
N ARG A 121 8.12 -2.90 -13.33
CA ARG A 121 7.23 -1.73 -13.16
C ARG A 121 6.26 -1.96 -12.01
N GLU A 122 5.75 -0.88 -11.40
CA GLU A 122 4.68 -0.99 -10.42
C GLU A 122 3.46 -1.71 -11.01
N ASP A 123 2.75 -2.46 -10.16
CA ASP A 123 1.52 -3.14 -10.56
C ASP A 123 0.30 -2.32 -10.15
N PRO A 124 -0.37 -1.62 -11.09
CA PRO A 124 -1.55 -0.82 -10.78
C PRO A 124 -2.75 -1.65 -10.31
N GLY A 125 -2.79 -2.94 -10.69
CA GLY A 125 -3.85 -3.86 -10.28
C GLY A 125 -3.84 -4.17 -8.78
N ARG A 126 -2.70 -3.95 -8.11
CA ARG A 126 -2.51 -4.15 -6.67
C ARG A 126 -2.27 -2.83 -5.91
N ALA A 127 -2.58 -1.69 -6.51
CA ALA A 127 -2.61 -0.41 -5.82
C ALA A 127 -3.82 -0.31 -4.88
N LEU A 128 -3.74 0.52 -3.85
CA LEU A 128 -4.89 0.88 -3.02
C LEU A 128 -5.91 1.69 -3.83
N PHE A 129 -5.42 2.63 -4.61
CA PHE A 129 -6.21 3.47 -5.51
C PHE A 129 -5.33 4.18 -6.52
N GLU A 130 -5.96 4.71 -7.58
CA GLU A 130 -5.35 5.64 -8.52
C GLU A 130 -5.78 7.06 -8.16
N ASP A 131 -4.85 8.01 -8.22
CA ASP A 131 -5.13 9.40 -7.95
C ASP A 131 -4.43 10.33 -8.96
N SER A 132 -4.88 11.57 -9.00
CA SER A 132 -4.38 12.58 -9.93
C SER A 132 -3.70 13.73 -9.19
N ALA A 133 -2.52 14.12 -9.65
CA ALA A 133 -1.93 15.40 -9.29
C ALA A 133 -2.58 16.50 -10.15
N LEU A 134 -3.44 17.31 -9.54
CA LEU A 134 -4.27 18.31 -10.20
C LEU A 134 -3.60 19.69 -10.15
N VAL A 135 -3.70 20.45 -11.24
CA VAL A 135 -3.14 21.80 -11.33
C VAL A 135 -4.19 22.83 -10.92
N PHE A 136 -3.85 23.63 -9.93
CA PHE A 136 -4.66 24.76 -9.44
C PHE A 136 -3.95 26.07 -9.74
N LEU A 137 -4.69 27.01 -10.26
CA LEU A 137 -4.20 28.31 -10.74
C LEU A 137 -4.94 29.43 -10.02
N ARG A 138 -4.23 30.44 -9.58
CA ARG A 138 -4.84 31.65 -9.01
C ARG A 138 -5.63 32.40 -10.10
N VAL A 139 -6.84 32.79 -9.79
CA VAL A 139 -7.63 33.66 -10.70
C VAL A 139 -6.97 35.03 -10.75
N GLY A 140 -6.73 35.54 -11.96
CA GLY A 140 -5.98 36.79 -12.18
C GLY A 140 -4.46 36.67 -12.01
N GLY A 141 -3.94 35.43 -11.82
CA GLY A 141 -2.49 35.16 -11.80
C GLY A 141 -1.91 34.92 -13.19
N HIS A 142 -0.60 34.69 -13.23
CA HIS A 142 0.18 34.50 -14.46
C HIS A 142 0.57 33.02 -14.69
N GLY A 143 0.01 32.08 -13.91
CA GLY A 143 0.23 30.66 -14.11
C GLY A 143 -0.67 30.06 -15.19
N SER A 144 -0.16 29.06 -15.92
CA SER A 144 -0.96 28.30 -16.90
C SER A 144 -0.51 26.85 -17.01
N TRP A 145 -1.44 26.00 -17.45
CA TRP A 145 -1.25 24.59 -17.76
C TRP A 145 -2.13 24.20 -18.92
N ASP A 146 -1.55 23.63 -19.98
CA ASP A 146 -2.25 23.20 -21.19
C ASP A 146 -2.27 21.65 -21.37
N GLY A 147 -1.77 20.89 -20.40
CA GLY A 147 -1.60 19.45 -20.46
C GLY A 147 -0.17 19.01 -20.85
N ARG A 148 0.68 19.94 -21.29
CA ARG A 148 2.08 19.68 -21.68
C ARG A 148 3.05 20.68 -21.05
N THR A 149 2.69 21.96 -21.13
CA THR A 149 3.53 23.09 -20.71
C THR A 149 2.98 23.71 -19.45
N LEU A 150 3.78 23.67 -18.39
CA LEU A 150 3.51 24.36 -17.16
C LEU A 150 4.24 25.70 -17.16
N MET A 151 3.49 26.78 -16.97
CA MET A 151 4.04 28.11 -16.72
C MET A 151 3.72 28.53 -15.31
N ALA A 152 4.77 28.88 -14.54
CA ALA A 152 4.65 29.42 -13.20
C ALA A 152 5.65 30.56 -13.04
N PRO A 153 5.24 31.74 -12.51
CA PRO A 153 6.15 32.86 -12.24
C PRO A 153 7.31 32.41 -11.37
N GLY A 154 8.53 32.83 -11.73
CA GLY A 154 9.74 32.39 -11.04
C GLY A 154 10.00 30.88 -11.05
N LYS A 155 9.26 30.12 -11.86
CA LYS A 155 9.25 28.64 -11.87
C LYS A 155 8.89 28.02 -10.49
N VAL A 156 8.17 28.72 -9.63
CA VAL A 156 7.79 28.23 -8.29
C VAL A 156 6.40 27.64 -8.32
N VAL A 157 6.26 26.44 -7.80
CA VAL A 157 5.01 25.67 -7.72
C VAL A 157 4.81 25.16 -6.30
N VAL A 158 3.64 25.41 -5.70
CA VAL A 158 3.29 24.88 -4.39
C VAL A 158 2.87 23.43 -4.51
N VAL A 159 3.39 22.57 -3.65
CA VAL A 159 3.06 21.15 -3.58
C VAL A 159 2.99 20.67 -2.13
N GLN A 160 2.29 19.59 -1.89
CA GLN A 160 2.26 18.96 -0.57
C GLN A 160 3.61 18.34 -0.22
N THR A 161 3.96 18.47 1.04
CA THR A 161 5.27 18.06 1.59
C THR A 161 5.55 16.57 1.41
N GLY A 162 6.63 16.24 0.68
CA GLY A 162 7.09 14.84 0.49
C GLY A 162 6.35 14.08 -0.59
N TYR A 163 5.47 14.72 -1.37
CA TYR A 163 4.77 14.08 -2.46
C TYR A 163 5.66 13.94 -3.71
N LEU A 164 5.42 12.88 -4.49
CA LEU A 164 6.22 12.56 -5.68
C LEU A 164 6.27 13.73 -6.69
N VAL A 165 5.18 14.46 -6.84
CA VAL A 165 5.09 15.59 -7.77
C VAL A 165 6.15 16.66 -7.49
N GLY A 166 6.54 16.85 -6.24
CA GLY A 166 7.62 17.80 -5.89
C GLY A 166 8.97 17.38 -6.47
N GLN A 167 9.27 16.08 -6.48
CA GLN A 167 10.48 15.56 -7.13
C GLN A 167 10.40 15.72 -8.65
N GLN A 168 9.27 15.33 -9.27
CA GLN A 168 9.05 15.45 -10.71
C GLN A 168 9.19 16.90 -11.21
N LEU A 169 8.74 17.87 -10.42
CA LEU A 169 8.90 19.30 -10.74
C LEU A 169 10.36 19.73 -10.69
N ARG A 170 11.09 19.32 -9.66
CA ARG A 170 12.54 19.63 -9.54
C ARG A 170 13.35 19.05 -10.71
N GLU A 171 13.05 17.83 -11.14
CA GLU A 171 13.67 17.19 -12.30
C GLU A 171 13.40 17.97 -13.61
N LYS A 172 12.27 18.68 -13.69
CA LYS A 172 11.92 19.57 -14.81
C LYS A 172 12.40 21.02 -14.63
N GLY A 173 13.20 21.30 -13.63
CA GLY A 173 13.79 22.62 -13.36
C GLY A 173 12.84 23.64 -12.72
N PHE A 174 11.75 23.17 -12.06
CA PHE A 174 10.91 24.00 -11.22
C PHE A 174 11.38 24.00 -9.76
N ILE A 175 11.03 25.05 -9.04
CA ILE A 175 11.19 25.14 -7.60
C ILE A 175 9.90 24.63 -6.96
N ALA A 176 9.93 23.43 -6.37
CA ALA A 176 8.82 22.89 -5.63
C ALA A 176 8.81 23.51 -4.21
N HIS A 177 7.82 24.37 -3.93
CA HIS A 177 7.55 24.87 -2.59
C HIS A 177 6.76 23.82 -1.81
N ASP A 178 7.46 22.96 -1.07
CA ASP A 178 6.91 21.75 -0.44
C ASP A 178 6.85 21.85 1.10
N THR A 179 6.40 23.00 1.60
CA THR A 179 6.31 23.27 3.05
C THR A 179 4.90 23.09 3.62
N VAL A 180 3.89 22.90 2.76
CA VAL A 180 2.49 22.73 3.18
C VAL A 180 2.14 21.25 3.29
N LYS A 181 1.33 20.90 4.28
CA LYS A 181 0.83 19.52 4.45
C LYS A 181 -0.51 19.32 3.76
N SER A 182 -1.44 20.26 3.93
CA SER A 182 -2.81 20.12 3.45
C SER A 182 -3.07 20.82 2.13
N ALA A 183 -4.03 20.32 1.36
CA ALA A 183 -4.55 21.01 0.18
C ALA A 183 -5.11 22.39 0.52
N ALA A 184 -5.80 22.53 1.65
CA ALA A 184 -6.36 23.80 2.09
C ALA A 184 -5.27 24.88 2.31
N ASP A 185 -4.12 24.52 2.89
CA ASP A 185 -3.03 25.46 3.09
C ASP A 185 -2.40 25.90 1.77
N ALA A 186 -2.22 24.96 0.84
CA ALA A 186 -1.72 25.28 -0.50
C ALA A 186 -2.67 26.21 -1.27
N LEU A 187 -3.98 25.91 -1.26
CA LEU A 187 -4.97 26.78 -1.92
C LEU A 187 -5.05 28.15 -1.28
N ARG A 188 -4.85 28.26 0.04
CA ARG A 188 -4.76 29.57 0.74
C ARG A 188 -3.60 30.39 0.22
N MET A 189 -2.45 29.79 -0.06
CA MET A 189 -1.29 30.49 -0.64
C MET A 189 -1.58 31.07 -2.04
N LEU A 190 -2.41 30.39 -2.84
CA LEU A 190 -2.88 30.95 -4.11
C LEU A 190 -3.82 32.13 -3.89
N VAL A 191 -4.80 32.00 -2.99
CA VAL A 191 -5.79 33.07 -2.72
C VAL A 191 -5.14 34.33 -2.19
N THR A 192 -4.11 34.21 -1.34
CA THR A 192 -3.36 35.36 -0.81
C THR A 192 -2.42 36.00 -1.84
N GLY A 193 -2.26 35.40 -3.02
CA GLY A 193 -1.37 35.91 -4.07
C GLY A 193 0.12 35.62 -3.83
N SER A 194 0.44 34.81 -2.80
CA SER A 194 1.84 34.43 -2.55
C SER A 194 2.40 33.56 -3.67
N PHE A 195 1.54 32.79 -4.34
CA PHE A 195 1.88 31.92 -5.49
C PHE A 195 0.75 31.91 -6.51
N ASP A 196 1.08 31.61 -7.77
CA ASP A 196 0.12 31.55 -8.86
C ASP A 196 -0.28 30.12 -9.23
N VAL A 197 0.55 29.13 -8.86
CA VAL A 197 0.38 27.73 -9.27
C VAL A 197 0.58 26.80 -8.09
N ALA A 198 -0.34 25.86 -7.90
CA ALA A 198 -0.18 24.70 -7.04
C ALA A 198 -0.48 23.42 -7.81
N ILE A 199 0.25 22.35 -7.51
CA ILE A 199 -0.07 21.02 -8.00
C ILE A 199 -0.32 20.15 -6.76
N LEU A 200 -1.57 19.76 -6.60
CA LEU A 200 -2.07 19.09 -5.40
C LEU A 200 -2.67 17.73 -5.79
N GLN A 201 -2.46 16.76 -4.93
CA GLN A 201 -3.00 15.43 -5.12
C GLN A 201 -4.39 15.34 -4.52
N GLY A 202 -5.27 14.63 -5.21
CA GLY A 202 -6.50 14.11 -4.66
C GLY A 202 -7.75 14.94 -4.89
N LEU A 203 -8.86 14.24 -4.73
CA LEU A 203 -10.21 14.77 -4.83
C LEU A 203 -10.52 15.83 -3.77
N GLU A 204 -9.87 15.76 -2.61
CA GLU A 204 -10.02 16.76 -1.54
C GLU A 204 -9.66 18.16 -2.03
N ALA A 205 -8.52 18.31 -2.72
CA ALA A 205 -8.13 19.60 -3.31
C ALA A 205 -9.15 20.12 -4.31
N SER A 206 -9.67 19.25 -5.17
CA SER A 206 -10.71 19.58 -6.15
C SER A 206 -11.99 20.05 -5.46
N LYS A 207 -12.47 19.31 -4.47
CA LYS A 207 -13.67 19.64 -3.71
C LYS A 207 -13.54 20.99 -3.00
N LEU A 208 -12.43 21.23 -2.34
CA LEU A 208 -12.14 22.52 -1.69
C LEU A 208 -12.16 23.68 -2.69
N ALA A 209 -11.51 23.53 -3.84
CA ALA A 209 -11.46 24.59 -4.84
C ALA A 209 -12.83 24.94 -5.41
N HIS A 210 -13.75 23.98 -5.55
CA HIS A 210 -15.06 24.19 -6.17
C HIS A 210 -16.18 24.52 -5.18
N GLU A 211 -16.12 24.00 -3.97
CA GLU A 211 -17.23 24.07 -3.02
C GLU A 211 -16.96 25.02 -1.85
N ASP A 212 -15.70 25.10 -1.35
CA ASP A 212 -15.37 25.89 -0.18
C ASP A 212 -15.39 27.40 -0.50
N PRO A 213 -16.19 28.24 0.19
CA PRO A 213 -16.29 29.68 -0.05
C PRO A 213 -14.95 30.43 0.08
N ARG A 214 -13.99 29.89 0.78
CA ARG A 214 -12.65 30.47 0.93
C ARG A 214 -11.88 30.47 -0.38
N PHE A 215 -12.14 29.50 -1.27
CA PHE A 215 -11.37 29.20 -2.47
C PHE A 215 -12.19 29.35 -3.76
N LYS A 216 -13.49 29.07 -3.71
CA LYS A 216 -14.42 29.11 -4.84
C LYS A 216 -14.35 30.47 -5.56
N GLY A 217 -14.12 30.44 -6.89
CA GLY A 217 -14.00 31.64 -7.71
C GLY A 217 -12.68 32.39 -7.59
N LYS A 218 -11.79 32.02 -6.65
CA LYS A 218 -10.47 32.64 -6.45
C LYS A 218 -9.33 31.77 -6.97
N VAL A 219 -9.56 30.49 -7.07
CA VAL A 219 -8.69 29.51 -7.73
C VAL A 219 -9.49 28.77 -8.79
N ARG A 220 -8.82 28.33 -9.85
CA ARG A 220 -9.41 27.43 -10.84
C ARG A 220 -8.55 26.18 -10.96
N GLN A 221 -9.21 25.05 -11.10
CA GLN A 221 -8.57 23.80 -11.45
C GLN A 221 -8.42 23.73 -12.97
N ALA A 222 -7.26 23.30 -13.45
CA ALA A 222 -7.05 23.02 -14.87
C ALA A 222 -7.80 21.72 -15.27
N VAL A 223 -8.19 21.64 -16.55
CA VAL A 223 -8.95 20.50 -17.06
C VAL A 223 -8.13 19.20 -17.04
N LEU A 224 -6.85 19.28 -17.44
CA LEU A 224 -5.97 18.11 -17.50
C LEU A 224 -5.12 18.01 -16.22
N PRO A 225 -4.97 16.80 -15.66
CA PRO A 225 -4.07 16.59 -14.54
C PRO A 225 -2.61 16.80 -14.97
N TYR A 226 -1.74 17.09 -14.03
CA TYR A 226 -0.30 17.11 -14.25
C TYR A 226 0.27 15.69 -14.41
N SER A 227 -0.18 14.77 -13.58
CA SER A 227 0.14 13.35 -13.65
C SER A 227 -0.94 12.51 -12.96
N ILE A 228 -0.98 11.24 -13.34
CA ILE A 228 -1.78 10.20 -12.68
C ILE A 228 -0.79 9.29 -11.97
N VAL A 229 -1.11 8.84 -10.76
CA VAL A 229 -0.25 8.02 -9.92
C VAL A 229 -1.04 6.90 -9.26
N ASN A 230 -0.44 5.71 -9.18
CA ASN A 230 -0.96 4.61 -8.38
C ASN A 230 -0.41 4.72 -6.96
N LEU A 231 -1.29 4.60 -5.99
CA LEU A 231 -0.94 4.69 -4.58
C LEU A 231 -1.09 3.33 -3.92
N HIS A 232 0.01 2.86 -3.33
CA HIS A 232 0.15 1.51 -2.84
C HIS A 232 0.24 1.45 -1.31
N LEU A 233 0.00 0.27 -0.75
CA LEU A 233 0.55 -0.11 0.53
C LEU A 233 2.05 -0.38 0.31
N MET A 234 2.88 0.64 0.56
CA MET A 234 4.32 0.54 0.42
C MET A 234 4.92 -0.09 1.67
N VAL A 235 5.64 -1.19 1.52
CA VAL A 235 6.21 -1.98 2.61
C VAL A 235 7.71 -1.73 2.75
N GLY A 236 8.23 -1.68 3.96
CA GLY A 236 9.67 -1.57 4.21
C GLY A 236 10.43 -2.77 3.64
N ARG A 237 11.59 -2.52 3.02
CA ARG A 237 12.39 -3.57 2.39
C ARG A 237 12.73 -4.71 3.35
N GLY A 238 13.05 -4.40 4.60
CA GLY A 238 13.36 -5.41 5.61
C GLY A 238 12.15 -6.29 5.97
N VAL A 239 10.93 -5.72 5.96
CA VAL A 239 9.68 -6.47 6.16
C VAL A 239 9.47 -7.43 4.99
N TYR A 240 9.57 -6.93 3.75
CA TYR A 240 9.44 -7.76 2.55
C TYR A 240 10.48 -8.90 2.51
N GLN A 241 11.73 -8.63 2.89
CA GLN A 241 12.79 -9.65 2.89
C GLN A 241 12.57 -10.75 3.94
N ARG A 242 11.94 -10.43 5.08
CA ARG A 242 11.65 -11.42 6.12
C ARG A 242 10.52 -12.37 5.74
N ASP A 243 9.48 -11.83 5.11
CA ASP A 243 8.31 -12.62 4.69
C ASP A 243 7.71 -12.08 3.40
N PRO A 244 8.32 -12.39 2.25
CA PRO A 244 7.79 -11.97 0.96
C PRO A 244 6.43 -12.59 0.65
N GLN A 245 6.16 -13.82 1.09
CA GLN A 245 4.91 -14.52 0.81
C GLN A 245 3.72 -13.81 1.49
N ARG A 246 3.87 -13.41 2.74
CA ARG A 246 2.86 -12.64 3.47
C ARG A 246 2.57 -11.30 2.80
N VAL A 247 3.62 -10.57 2.42
CA VAL A 247 3.47 -9.26 1.79
C VAL A 247 2.81 -9.37 0.41
N GLU A 248 3.22 -10.35 -0.39
CA GLU A 248 2.58 -10.61 -1.70
C GLU A 248 1.11 -11.02 -1.55
N ALA A 249 0.78 -11.84 -0.54
CA ALA A 249 -0.60 -12.20 -0.24
C ALA A 249 -1.45 -10.98 0.14
N ILE A 250 -0.91 -10.05 0.95
CA ILE A 250 -1.57 -8.80 1.31
C ILE A 250 -1.82 -7.94 0.06
N TRP A 251 -0.83 -7.75 -0.80
CA TRP A 251 -0.99 -6.99 -2.04
C TRP A 251 -1.98 -7.64 -3.01
N GLN A 252 -1.95 -8.97 -3.11
CA GLN A 252 -2.93 -9.68 -3.94
C GLN A 252 -4.36 -9.53 -3.38
N ALA A 253 -4.52 -9.61 -2.07
CA ALA A 253 -5.81 -9.39 -1.43
C ALA A 253 -6.32 -7.95 -1.63
N ILE A 254 -5.43 -6.94 -1.58
CA ILE A 254 -5.76 -5.55 -1.94
C ILE A 254 -6.35 -5.49 -3.36
N GLY A 255 -5.67 -6.08 -4.35
CA GLY A 255 -6.17 -6.12 -5.73
C GLY A 255 -7.52 -6.82 -5.86
N ASN A 256 -7.66 -7.98 -5.22
CA ASN A 256 -8.91 -8.76 -5.25
C ASN A 256 -10.08 -8.00 -4.62
N VAL A 257 -9.86 -7.36 -3.46
CA VAL A 257 -10.89 -6.54 -2.79
C VAL A 257 -11.28 -5.35 -3.67
N ARG A 258 -10.32 -4.62 -4.24
CA ARG A 258 -10.59 -3.49 -5.13
C ARG A 258 -11.42 -3.86 -6.35
N GLN A 259 -11.20 -5.05 -6.89
CA GLN A 259 -11.95 -5.56 -8.05
C GLN A 259 -13.29 -6.19 -7.67
N SER A 260 -13.58 -6.39 -6.38
CA SER A 260 -14.84 -6.97 -5.94
C SER A 260 -15.99 -5.99 -6.15
N HIS A 261 -17.15 -6.54 -6.55
CA HIS A 261 -18.36 -5.77 -6.76
C HIS A 261 -18.77 -4.98 -5.52
N ASP A 262 -18.69 -5.62 -4.36
CA ASP A 262 -19.08 -4.99 -3.08
C ASP A 262 -18.22 -3.77 -2.74
N TYR A 263 -16.90 -3.85 -2.98
CA TYR A 263 -16.03 -2.71 -2.70
C TYR A 263 -16.21 -1.59 -3.74
N GLN A 264 -16.42 -1.93 -5.00
CA GLN A 264 -16.74 -0.95 -6.05
C GLN A 264 -18.01 -0.17 -5.75
N GLN A 265 -19.03 -0.81 -5.15
CA GLN A 265 -20.23 -0.11 -4.68
C GLN A 265 -19.89 0.90 -3.56
N VAL A 266 -18.98 0.56 -2.65
CA VAL A 266 -18.51 1.49 -1.60
C VAL A 266 -17.78 2.69 -2.21
N GLU A 267 -16.91 2.46 -3.21
CA GLU A 267 -16.22 3.54 -3.95
C GLU A 267 -17.21 4.44 -4.69
N GLN A 268 -18.20 3.86 -5.37
CA GLN A 268 -19.25 4.63 -6.05
C GLN A 268 -20.07 5.48 -5.08
N ALA A 269 -20.45 4.92 -3.93
CA ALA A 269 -21.16 5.65 -2.88
C ALA A 269 -20.34 6.82 -2.31
N ALA A 270 -19.00 6.71 -2.32
CA ALA A 270 -18.07 7.77 -1.95
C ALA A 270 -17.78 8.76 -3.10
N GLY A 271 -18.41 8.60 -4.28
CA GLY A 271 -18.28 9.48 -5.42
C GLY A 271 -17.14 9.15 -6.38
N ILE A 272 -16.49 7.99 -6.22
CA ILE A 272 -15.47 7.52 -7.16
C ILE A 272 -16.16 6.98 -8.41
N LYS A 273 -15.74 7.48 -9.58
CA LYS A 273 -16.22 7.00 -10.87
C LYS A 273 -15.18 6.07 -11.50
N HIS A 274 -15.56 4.82 -11.72
CA HIS A 274 -14.77 3.91 -12.54
C HIS A 274 -15.19 4.11 -14.01
N PHE A 275 -14.27 4.53 -14.84
CA PHE A 275 -14.47 4.52 -16.29
C PHE A 275 -14.03 3.14 -16.79
N HIS A 276 -14.99 2.36 -17.25
CA HIS A 276 -14.77 1.08 -17.93
C HIS A 276 -14.39 1.27 -19.37
#